data_e317cb535276fc364ca3747b72d7a41d
#
_entry.id   e317cb535276fc364ca3747b72d7a41d
#
_cell.length_a   1.000
_cell.length_b   1.000
_cell.length_c   1.000
_cell.angle_alpha   90.00
_cell.angle_beta   90.00
_cell.angle_gamma   90.00
#
_symmetry.space_group_name_H-M   'P 1'
#
loop_
_entity.id
_entity.type
_entity.pdbx_description
1 polymer ?
#
loop_
_entity_poly.entity_id
_entity_poly.type
_entity_poly.pdbx_seq_one_letter_code
_entity_poly.pdbx_strand_id
1 'polypeptide(L)'
;MKRLFFLLLLPMFLLPGCKQKQVEIRNPVVESSFEEIQEKLGITFGIPKDAENIFYSIIAGNLAQMDFTWQNSDCTARIKASASTELEDISGFYYEWEKEVQLPVGYNSATARWIESDGETIGICIWQDIVPGLTYSVSMRQNATLENLFILANAVYIPVQGDS
;
A
#
# COMPACT_ATOMS: atom_id res chain seq x y z
N MET A 1 70.10 10.64 42.43
CA MET A 1 69.53 10.59 41.10
C MET A 1 68.03 10.39 41.27
N LYS A 2 67.18 11.44 41.18
CA LYS A 2 65.73 11.39 41.36
C LYS A 2 65.09 11.34 39.94
N ARG A 3 64.43 10.21 39.64
CA ARG A 3 63.66 10.08 38.39
C ARG A 3 62.27 10.66 38.64
N LEU A 4 61.97 11.76 37.96
CA LEU A 4 60.66 12.42 37.95
C LEU A 4 59.77 11.67 36.96
N PHE A 5 58.73 10.99 37.41
CA PHE A 5 57.69 10.36 36.59
C PHE A 5 56.64 11.43 36.29
N PHE A 6 56.59 11.89 35.02
CA PHE A 6 55.55 12.80 34.54
C PHE A 6 54.32 11.96 34.11
N LEU A 7 53.30 12.02 34.95
CA LEU A 7 52.03 11.34 34.68
C LEU A 7 51.18 12.26 33.76
N LEU A 8 51.09 11.93 32.49
CA LEU A 8 50.31 12.66 31.51
C LEU A 8 48.84 12.28 31.67
N LEU A 9 48.04 13.13 32.34
CA LEU A 9 46.58 13.01 32.42
C LEU A 9 45.96 13.49 31.11
N LEU A 10 45.47 12.53 30.32
CA LEU A 10 44.70 12.79 29.10
C LEU A 10 43.25 13.09 29.50
N PRO A 11 42.67 14.26 29.21
CA PRO A 11 41.25 14.52 29.46
C PRO A 11 40.43 13.78 28.46
N MET A 12 39.65 12.79 28.92
CA MET A 12 38.69 12.06 28.15
C MET A 12 37.47 12.95 27.93
N PHE A 13 37.40 13.56 26.74
CA PHE A 13 36.21 14.33 26.29
C PHE A 13 35.05 13.35 26.08
N LEU A 14 34.17 13.26 27.07
CA LEU A 14 32.83 12.64 26.92
C LEU A 14 32.00 13.57 26.04
N LEU A 15 31.90 13.25 24.75
CA LEU A 15 30.91 13.85 23.86
C LEU A 15 29.53 13.32 24.26
N PRO A 16 28.57 14.18 24.65
CA PRO A 16 27.21 13.75 24.83
C PRO A 16 26.64 13.39 23.45
N GLY A 17 26.49 12.10 23.18
CA GLY A 17 25.81 11.62 22.00
C GLY A 17 24.38 12.15 21.99
N CYS A 18 24.07 13.10 21.12
CA CYS A 18 22.70 13.44 20.75
C CYS A 18 22.03 12.19 20.22
N LYS A 19 21.24 11.51 21.04
CA LYS A 19 20.25 10.55 20.58
C LYS A 19 19.19 11.36 19.84
N GLN A 20 19.33 11.48 18.52
CA GLN A 20 18.21 11.88 17.67
C GLN A 20 17.11 10.84 17.90
N LYS A 21 16.05 11.22 18.61
CA LYS A 21 14.78 10.49 18.56
C LYS A 21 14.31 10.58 17.11
N GLN A 22 14.47 9.50 16.35
CA GLN A 22 13.71 9.32 15.12
C GLN A 22 12.24 9.31 15.53
N VAL A 23 11.56 10.41 15.24
CA VAL A 23 10.10 10.46 15.30
C VAL A 23 9.64 9.65 14.11
N GLU A 24 9.35 8.37 14.33
CA GLU A 24 8.68 7.51 13.37
C GLU A 24 7.26 8.08 13.22
N ILE A 25 7.03 8.86 12.18
CA ILE A 25 5.69 9.32 11.81
C ILE A 25 5.00 8.08 11.21
N ARG A 26 4.39 7.27 12.06
CA ARG A 26 3.50 6.20 11.64
C ARG A 26 2.19 6.84 11.19
N ASN A 27 1.82 6.62 9.93
CA ASN A 27 0.47 6.93 9.50
C ASN A 27 -0.49 6.11 10.37
N PRO A 28 -1.41 6.75 11.12
CA PRO A 28 -2.32 6.03 11.97
C PRO A 28 -3.18 5.09 11.13
N VAL A 29 -3.18 3.81 11.49
CA VAL A 29 -4.06 2.78 10.93
C VAL A 29 -5.15 2.53 11.95
N VAL A 30 -6.39 2.73 11.56
CA VAL A 30 -7.57 2.53 12.39
C VAL A 30 -8.40 1.39 11.81
N GLU A 31 -8.54 0.31 12.57
CA GLU A 31 -9.48 -0.77 12.23
C GLU A 31 -10.90 -0.18 12.10
N SER A 32 -11.62 -0.57 11.06
CA SER A 32 -12.92 -0.01 10.72
C SER A 32 -13.83 -1.10 10.16
N SER A 33 -15.14 -0.82 10.12
CA SER A 33 -16.07 -1.66 9.36
C SER A 33 -16.24 -1.15 7.93
N PHE A 34 -16.88 -1.94 7.09
CA PHE A 34 -17.25 -1.53 5.74
C PHE A 34 -18.16 -0.30 5.76
N GLU A 35 -19.16 -0.29 6.66
CA GLU A 35 -20.10 0.80 6.84
C GLU A 35 -19.42 2.09 7.29
N GLU A 36 -18.45 1.99 8.19
CA GLU A 36 -17.67 3.15 8.65
C GLU A 36 -16.81 3.76 7.54
N ILE A 37 -16.23 2.93 6.64
CA ILE A 37 -15.50 3.41 5.47
C ILE A 37 -16.43 4.15 4.53
N GLN A 38 -17.60 3.59 4.26
CA GLN A 38 -18.60 4.19 3.40
C GLN A 38 -19.12 5.52 3.99
N GLU A 39 -19.40 5.57 5.30
CA GLU A 39 -19.86 6.78 5.98
C GLU A 39 -18.80 7.88 6.02
N LYS A 40 -17.55 7.53 6.36
CA LYS A 40 -16.46 8.50 6.56
C LYS A 40 -15.81 8.96 5.26
N LEU A 41 -15.68 8.08 4.28
CA LEU A 41 -14.90 8.32 3.06
C LEU A 41 -15.74 8.31 1.77
N GLY A 42 -17.00 7.83 1.82
CA GLY A 42 -17.83 7.65 0.64
C GLY A 42 -17.30 6.55 -0.31
N ILE A 43 -16.46 5.64 0.20
CA ILE A 43 -15.77 4.61 -0.57
C ILE A 43 -16.47 3.27 -0.38
N THR A 44 -16.59 2.52 -1.47
CA THR A 44 -17.14 1.16 -1.49
C THR A 44 -16.19 0.24 -2.22
N PHE A 45 -15.95 -0.96 -1.67
CA PHE A 45 -15.18 -2.03 -2.30
C PHE A 45 -16.12 -3.07 -2.91
N GLY A 46 -15.79 -3.54 -4.10
CA GLY A 46 -16.27 -4.84 -4.56
C GLY A 46 -15.52 -5.95 -3.80
N ILE A 47 -16.25 -7.02 -3.49
CA ILE A 47 -15.69 -8.16 -2.79
C ILE A 47 -15.45 -9.27 -3.80
N PRO A 48 -14.20 -9.72 -4.01
CA PRO A 48 -13.93 -10.84 -4.90
C PRO A 48 -14.67 -12.10 -4.45
N LYS A 49 -15.19 -12.84 -5.42
CA LYS A 49 -15.82 -14.13 -5.13
C LYS A 49 -14.79 -15.05 -4.46
N ASP A 50 -15.23 -15.76 -3.44
CA ASP A 50 -14.40 -16.65 -2.62
C ASP A 50 -13.28 -15.94 -1.84
N ALA A 51 -13.42 -14.62 -1.60
CA ALA A 51 -12.54 -13.91 -0.66
C ALA A 51 -12.89 -14.28 0.79
N GLU A 52 -11.85 -14.55 1.58
CA GLU A 52 -11.95 -14.94 2.98
C GLU A 52 -11.14 -14.00 3.88
N ASN A 53 -11.36 -14.04 5.19
CA ASN A 53 -10.60 -13.28 6.19
C ASN A 53 -10.54 -11.78 5.86
N ILE A 54 -11.69 -11.18 5.58
CA ILE A 54 -11.78 -9.79 5.16
C ILE A 54 -11.69 -8.86 6.37
N PHE A 55 -10.73 -7.93 6.32
CA PHE A 55 -10.52 -6.89 7.33
C PHE A 55 -10.48 -5.52 6.68
N TYR A 56 -11.10 -4.54 7.31
CA TYR A 56 -11.12 -3.17 6.83
C TYR A 56 -10.36 -2.23 7.76
N SER A 57 -9.69 -1.25 7.18
CA SER A 57 -9.02 -0.18 7.93
C SER A 57 -9.02 1.15 7.19
N ILE A 58 -8.82 2.23 7.94
CA ILE A 58 -8.57 3.57 7.39
C ILE A 58 -7.14 3.97 7.77
N ILE A 59 -6.34 4.31 6.78
CA ILE A 59 -4.94 4.73 6.94
C ILE A 59 -4.88 6.25 6.76
N ALA A 60 -4.23 6.95 7.71
CA ALA A 60 -4.03 8.40 7.69
C ALA A 60 -5.34 9.20 7.51
N GLY A 61 -6.49 8.62 7.84
CA GLY A 61 -7.79 9.25 7.78
C GLY A 61 -8.42 9.43 6.40
N ASN A 62 -7.74 9.02 5.31
CA ASN A 62 -8.20 9.26 3.94
C ASN A 62 -7.97 8.11 2.96
N LEU A 63 -7.29 7.06 3.35
CA LEU A 63 -7.05 5.88 2.53
C LEU A 63 -7.83 4.70 3.11
N ALA A 64 -8.82 4.22 2.39
CA ALA A 64 -9.53 2.99 2.72
C ALA A 64 -8.68 1.79 2.31
N GLN A 65 -8.61 0.78 3.18
CA GLN A 65 -7.94 -0.48 2.90
C GLN A 65 -8.85 -1.65 3.26
N MET A 66 -8.81 -2.67 2.41
CA MET A 66 -9.39 -3.99 2.62
C MET A 66 -8.30 -5.03 2.45
N ASP A 67 -8.00 -5.77 3.51
CA ASP A 67 -7.11 -6.93 3.49
C ASP A 67 -7.94 -8.20 3.48
N PHE A 68 -7.54 -9.19 2.69
CA PHE A 68 -8.28 -10.45 2.55
C PHE A 68 -7.39 -11.56 1.98
N THR A 69 -7.84 -12.80 2.12
CA THR A 69 -7.22 -13.96 1.47
C THR A 69 -8.03 -14.32 0.22
N TRP A 70 -7.36 -14.50 -0.91
CA TRP A 70 -7.98 -14.93 -2.16
C TRP A 70 -7.02 -15.82 -2.96
N GLN A 71 -7.49 -16.98 -3.43
CA GLN A 71 -6.68 -17.97 -4.14
C GLN A 71 -5.38 -18.34 -3.40
N ASN A 72 -5.45 -18.53 -2.08
CA ASN A 72 -4.31 -18.80 -1.20
C ASN A 72 -3.23 -17.70 -1.21
N SER A 73 -3.57 -16.48 -1.56
CA SER A 73 -2.71 -15.31 -1.51
C SER A 73 -3.26 -14.30 -0.52
N ASP A 74 -2.36 -13.64 0.22
CA ASP A 74 -2.70 -12.44 0.95
C ASP A 74 -2.83 -11.29 -0.03
N CYS A 75 -4.01 -10.69 -0.07
CA CYS A 75 -4.37 -9.61 -0.97
C CYS A 75 -4.72 -8.34 -0.19
N THR A 76 -4.44 -7.20 -0.80
CA THR A 76 -4.85 -5.90 -0.26
C THR A 76 -5.46 -5.07 -1.38
N ALA A 77 -6.63 -4.48 -1.12
CA ALA A 77 -7.21 -3.43 -1.95
C ALA A 77 -7.16 -2.09 -1.22
N ARG A 78 -6.79 -1.03 -1.93
CA ARG A 78 -6.75 0.34 -1.41
C ARG A 78 -7.48 1.30 -2.34
N ILE A 79 -8.21 2.24 -1.75
CA ILE A 79 -8.95 3.28 -2.48
C ILE A 79 -8.83 4.59 -1.70
N LYS A 80 -8.57 5.67 -2.41
CA LYS A 80 -8.63 7.03 -1.86
C LYS A 80 -9.10 8.05 -2.90
N ALA A 81 -9.50 9.23 -2.44
CA ALA A 81 -9.71 10.37 -3.32
C ALA A 81 -8.40 10.73 -4.06
N SER A 82 -8.48 10.92 -5.37
CA SER A 82 -7.35 11.33 -6.19
C SER A 82 -6.95 12.77 -5.87
N ALA A 83 -5.66 13.00 -5.64
CA ALA A 83 -5.15 14.34 -5.39
C ALA A 83 -4.83 15.10 -6.68
N SER A 84 -4.64 14.37 -7.80
CA SER A 84 -4.27 14.92 -9.10
C SER A 84 -4.79 14.03 -10.23
N THR A 85 -4.54 14.45 -11.48
CA THR A 85 -4.79 13.63 -12.67
C THR A 85 -3.67 12.63 -12.97
N GLU A 86 -2.54 12.71 -12.25
CA GLU A 86 -1.45 11.76 -12.35
C GLU A 86 -1.75 10.53 -11.49
N LEU A 87 -1.49 9.34 -12.05
CA LEU A 87 -1.70 8.08 -11.37
C LEU A 87 -0.70 7.94 -10.21
N GLU A 88 -1.21 7.94 -8.99
CA GLU A 88 -0.42 7.74 -7.78
C GLU A 88 -0.38 6.25 -7.41
N ASP A 89 0.81 5.73 -7.10
CA ASP A 89 0.94 4.40 -6.54
C ASP A 89 0.61 4.41 -5.04
N ILE A 90 -0.56 3.91 -4.71
CA ILE A 90 -1.05 3.77 -3.34
C ILE A 90 -0.97 2.33 -2.82
N SER A 91 -0.33 1.43 -3.56
CA SER A 91 -0.26 0.00 -3.20
C SER A 91 0.49 -0.27 -1.90
N GLY A 92 1.47 0.59 -1.58
CA GLY A 92 2.38 0.38 -0.44
C GLY A 92 3.44 -0.69 -0.70
N PHE A 93 3.62 -1.09 -1.95
CA PHE A 93 4.64 -2.01 -2.39
C PHE A 93 5.74 -1.24 -3.13
N TYR A 94 6.98 -1.37 -2.66
CA TYR A 94 8.14 -0.62 -3.17
C TYR A 94 9.17 -1.62 -3.73
N TYR A 95 8.84 -2.21 -4.90
CA TYR A 95 9.70 -3.15 -5.61
C TYR A 95 10.25 -2.51 -6.88
N GLU A 96 11.42 -2.95 -7.33
CA GLU A 96 11.87 -2.74 -8.71
C GLU A 96 11.13 -3.75 -9.59
N TRP A 97 10.05 -3.31 -10.22
CA TRP A 97 9.16 -4.16 -11.00
C TRP A 97 9.84 -4.65 -12.27
N GLU A 98 9.78 -5.96 -12.53
CA GLU A 98 10.35 -6.57 -13.72
C GLU A 98 9.44 -6.48 -14.94
N LYS A 99 8.14 -6.48 -14.71
CA LYS A 99 7.11 -6.50 -15.75
C LYS A 99 6.05 -5.46 -15.48
N GLU A 100 5.62 -4.81 -16.57
CA GLU A 100 4.55 -3.83 -16.55
C GLU A 100 3.67 -3.98 -17.79
N VAL A 101 2.36 -4.01 -17.61
CA VAL A 101 1.37 -4.12 -18.70
C VAL A 101 0.15 -3.27 -18.38
N GLN A 102 -0.41 -2.63 -19.41
CA GLN A 102 -1.71 -1.97 -19.31
C GLN A 102 -2.85 -2.98 -19.51
N LEU A 103 -3.88 -2.87 -18.69
CA LEU A 103 -5.07 -3.72 -18.78
C LEU A 103 -6.34 -2.90 -18.49
N PRO A 104 -7.52 -3.35 -19.01
CA PRO A 104 -8.77 -2.65 -18.75
C PRO A 104 -9.33 -3.05 -17.37
N VAL A 105 -9.80 -2.05 -16.60
CA VAL A 105 -10.62 -2.25 -15.39
C VAL A 105 -11.87 -1.40 -15.54
N GLY A 106 -13.00 -2.04 -15.81
CA GLY A 106 -14.20 -1.34 -16.24
C GLY A 106 -13.93 -0.49 -17.49
N TYR A 107 -14.10 0.82 -17.40
CA TYR A 107 -13.82 1.78 -18.47
C TYR A 107 -12.44 2.46 -18.35
N ASN A 108 -11.66 2.07 -17.34
CA ASN A 108 -10.38 2.70 -17.02
C ASN A 108 -9.21 1.86 -17.57
N SER A 109 -8.07 2.54 -17.83
CA SER A 109 -6.80 1.87 -18.08
C SER A 109 -6.06 1.71 -16.76
N ALA A 110 -5.71 0.49 -16.42
CA ALA A 110 -4.94 0.15 -15.23
C ALA A 110 -3.53 -0.29 -15.59
N THR A 111 -2.58 -0.05 -14.70
CA THR A 111 -1.20 -0.52 -14.83
C THR A 111 -1.00 -1.70 -13.88
N ALA A 112 -0.76 -2.89 -14.44
CA ALA A 112 -0.36 -4.07 -13.70
C ALA A 112 1.17 -4.20 -13.70
N ARG A 113 1.75 -4.49 -12.53
CA ARG A 113 3.19 -4.69 -12.33
C ARG A 113 3.42 -5.94 -11.50
N TRP A 114 4.44 -6.72 -11.84
CA TRP A 114 4.79 -7.88 -11.03
C TRP A 114 6.27 -8.23 -11.14
N ILE A 115 6.73 -9.00 -10.15
CA ILE A 115 8.08 -9.52 -10.02
C ILE A 115 8.03 -10.92 -9.43
N GLU A 116 9.00 -11.76 -9.78
CA GLU A 116 9.26 -13.02 -9.10
C GLU A 116 10.27 -12.79 -7.98
N SER A 117 9.92 -13.16 -6.75
CA SER A 117 10.77 -13.04 -5.57
C SER A 117 10.66 -14.30 -4.72
N ASP A 118 11.79 -14.94 -4.44
CA ASP A 118 11.88 -16.17 -3.62
C ASP A 118 10.96 -17.32 -4.09
N GLY A 119 10.75 -17.42 -5.41
CA GLY A 119 9.88 -18.43 -6.03
C GLY A 119 8.39 -18.10 -5.98
N GLU A 120 8.02 -16.94 -5.46
CA GLU A 120 6.66 -16.42 -5.46
C GLU A 120 6.51 -15.24 -6.42
N THR A 121 5.34 -15.10 -7.03
CA THR A 121 5.04 -13.96 -7.89
C THR A 121 4.25 -12.93 -7.11
N ILE A 122 4.84 -11.77 -6.89
CA ILE A 122 4.24 -10.62 -6.20
C ILE A 122 3.80 -9.60 -7.25
N GLY A 123 2.63 -9.00 -7.10
CA GLY A 123 2.17 -8.02 -8.08
C GLY A 123 1.15 -7.04 -7.55
N ILE A 124 1.01 -5.96 -8.30
CA ILE A 124 0.03 -4.90 -8.08
C ILE A 124 -0.70 -4.57 -9.37
N CYS A 125 -1.89 -4.02 -9.22
CA CYS A 125 -2.61 -3.34 -10.29
C CYS A 125 -3.12 -2.01 -9.75
N ILE A 126 -2.80 -0.90 -10.45
CA ILE A 126 -3.18 0.46 -10.03
C ILE A 126 -3.93 1.17 -11.16
N TRP A 127 -4.97 1.92 -10.81
CA TRP A 127 -5.73 2.73 -11.76
C TRP A 127 -6.39 3.93 -11.09
N GLN A 128 -6.83 4.83 -11.92
CA GLN A 128 -7.63 5.98 -11.50
C GLN A 128 -8.96 5.98 -12.23
N ASP A 129 -10.04 6.16 -11.50
CA ASP A 129 -11.35 6.47 -12.07
C ASP A 129 -11.57 7.98 -11.96
N ILE A 130 -11.53 8.65 -13.12
CA ILE A 130 -11.57 10.10 -13.19
C ILE A 130 -12.95 10.65 -12.80
N VAL A 131 -14.02 9.93 -13.12
CA VAL A 131 -15.40 10.41 -12.91
C VAL A 131 -15.72 10.59 -11.41
N PRO A 132 -15.52 9.58 -10.53
CA PRO A 132 -15.65 9.77 -9.11
C PRO A 132 -14.40 10.44 -8.49
N GLY A 133 -13.31 10.60 -9.22
CA GLY A 133 -12.05 11.13 -8.69
C GLY A 133 -11.41 10.22 -7.66
N LEU A 134 -11.34 8.92 -7.92
CA LEU A 134 -10.78 7.92 -7.02
C LEU A 134 -9.55 7.23 -7.63
N THR A 135 -8.54 6.99 -6.79
CA THR A 135 -7.39 6.16 -7.12
C THR A 135 -7.53 4.81 -6.41
N TYR A 136 -7.23 3.76 -7.13
CA TYR A 136 -7.36 2.37 -6.69
C TYR A 136 -6.02 1.65 -6.78
N SER A 137 -5.81 0.69 -5.90
CA SER A 137 -4.81 -0.35 -6.07
C SER A 137 -5.31 -1.68 -5.54
N VAL A 138 -4.87 -2.76 -6.17
CA VAL A 138 -4.95 -4.11 -5.64
C VAL A 138 -3.56 -4.71 -5.65
N SER A 139 -3.25 -5.56 -4.68
CA SER A 139 -1.97 -6.25 -4.59
C SER A 139 -2.16 -7.71 -4.18
N MET A 140 -1.26 -8.56 -4.66
CA MET A 140 -1.16 -9.97 -4.30
C MET A 140 0.28 -10.28 -3.88
N ARG A 141 0.44 -11.01 -2.78
CA ARG A 141 1.76 -11.43 -2.27
C ARG A 141 2.25 -12.74 -2.84
N GLN A 142 1.36 -13.50 -3.46
CA GLN A 142 1.63 -14.80 -4.08
C GLN A 142 0.72 -14.95 -5.31
N ASN A 143 1.14 -15.75 -6.29
CA ASN A 143 0.34 -16.06 -7.48
C ASN A 143 -0.12 -14.83 -8.29
N ALA A 144 0.64 -13.74 -8.27
CA ALA A 144 0.30 -12.50 -8.97
C ALA A 144 0.56 -12.61 -10.47
N THR A 145 -0.23 -13.45 -11.16
CA THR A 145 -0.26 -13.50 -12.62
C THR A 145 -1.03 -12.32 -13.19
N LEU A 146 -0.80 -12.01 -14.46
CA LEU A 146 -1.58 -10.96 -15.15
C LEU A 146 -3.09 -11.26 -15.10
N GLU A 147 -3.48 -12.51 -15.26
CA GLU A 147 -4.88 -12.96 -15.20
C GLU A 147 -5.47 -12.74 -13.80
N ASN A 148 -4.75 -13.14 -12.74
CA ASN A 148 -5.20 -12.97 -11.37
C ASN A 148 -5.32 -11.49 -10.99
N LEU A 149 -4.36 -10.65 -11.39
CA LEU A 149 -4.42 -9.20 -11.17
C LEU A 149 -5.59 -8.56 -11.91
N PHE A 150 -5.88 -9.00 -13.15
CA PHE A 150 -7.03 -8.55 -13.92
C PHE A 150 -8.35 -8.92 -13.25
N ILE A 151 -8.52 -10.19 -12.84
CA ILE A 151 -9.73 -10.66 -12.16
C ILE A 151 -9.93 -9.89 -10.85
N LEU A 152 -8.87 -9.77 -10.05
CA LEU A 152 -8.92 -9.10 -8.75
C LEU A 152 -9.28 -7.62 -8.90
N ALA A 153 -8.65 -6.89 -9.83
CA ALA A 153 -8.92 -5.47 -10.06
C ALA A 153 -10.38 -5.24 -10.47
N ASN A 154 -10.90 -6.05 -11.40
CA ASN A 154 -12.30 -5.94 -11.82
C ASN A 154 -13.30 -6.37 -10.74
N ALA A 155 -12.93 -7.30 -9.85
CA ALA A 155 -13.78 -7.70 -8.74
C ALA A 155 -13.89 -6.64 -7.63
N VAL A 156 -12.79 -5.90 -7.39
CA VAL A 156 -12.74 -4.82 -6.38
C VAL A 156 -13.38 -3.53 -6.90
N TYR A 157 -13.31 -3.28 -8.21
CA TYR A 157 -13.86 -2.08 -8.82
C TYR A 157 -15.39 -2.13 -8.90
N ILE A 158 -16.04 -1.11 -8.34
CA ILE A 158 -17.48 -0.87 -8.51
C ILE A 158 -17.64 0.39 -9.35
N PRO A 159 -18.10 0.29 -10.60
CA PRO A 159 -18.34 1.47 -11.41
C PRO A 159 -19.45 2.32 -10.80
N VAL A 160 -19.20 3.62 -10.68
CA VAL A 160 -20.26 4.57 -10.32
C VAL A 160 -21.27 4.57 -11.47
N GLN A 161 -22.50 4.20 -11.20
CA GLN A 161 -23.58 4.34 -12.19
C GLN A 161 -23.78 5.84 -12.39
N GLY A 162 -23.36 6.35 -13.55
CA GLY A 162 -23.71 7.70 -13.95
C GLY A 162 -25.22 7.78 -14.10
N ASP A 163 -25.83 8.75 -13.44
CA ASP A 163 -27.23 9.09 -13.71
C ASP A 163 -27.38 9.39 -15.21
N SER A 164 -28.05 8.50 -15.90
CA SER A 164 -28.37 8.59 -17.33
C SER A 164 -29.58 9.48 -17.59
#